data_43d64316e94aefa57aa34dbc81354dcb
#
_entry.id   43d64316e94aefa57aa34dbc81354dcb
#
_cell.length_a   1.000
_cell.length_b   1.000
_cell.length_c   1.000
_cell.angle_alpha   90.00
_cell.angle_beta   90.00
_cell.angle_gamma   90.00
#
_symmetry.space_group_name_H-M   'P 1'
#
loop_
_entity.id
_entity.type
_entity.pdbx_description
1 polymer ?
#
loop_
_entity_poly.entity_id
_entity_poly.type
_entity_poly.pdbx_seq_one_letter_code
_entity_poly.pdbx_strand_id
1 'polypeptide(L)'
;MNKSRIWQYLCIVAVLVLMALPAAAQRFFNLTSQEVKVDSILPQFVYSLPLQGDYQDSIYTVTVKYPEYVDMPATDISHYNRLSGAALPEQVSICQQVTECRKQGLLVISFSPLVFREHRYQALVSFMLDIQAKPLARSQSQPHLLTRSQQEARLQTRGGEDSSLAYADHSVLASGKWAKIRVSETGIHQLTADVVRRAGFSDISKVKIYGYGGNLQNEALYAQDIRETDDLKEVPQYVVDGRHYFYARGAVSWSSPTATVRTRNPYSDYGYYFITQSDEAPSLWADSASFVSSCHPMPEDYHSLYEVDGFSWMQGGRNLFHPTAVKVGDTQKVVITNPTGCSRGKLVVAVTAGTNTQVQIRKNQQELGTMSLQLPVNTSSTYTVGVERSATYPLQDFREKDTIEIQPLSGGPVHLDYVAVTWEQPAPFAGFGSQIPAAEYVYGITLQDHHADGAADMVIIIPTSQKLLKQAKRLKEFHETHDGLRVNIVPADELNNEFSSGTP
;
A
#
# COMPACT_ATOMS: atom_id res chain seq x y z
N MET A 1 -57.53 -32.88 32.13
CA MET A 1 -56.87 -32.56 30.87
C MET A 1 -56.76 -33.82 30.03
N ASN A 2 -57.38 -33.83 28.85
CA ASN A 2 -57.61 -35.03 28.05
C ASN A 2 -56.31 -35.53 27.37
N LYS A 3 -55.88 -36.77 27.54
CA LYS A 3 -54.64 -37.35 26.95
C LYS A 3 -54.53 -37.14 25.46
N SER A 4 -55.65 -37.03 24.75
CA SER A 4 -55.67 -36.76 23.29
C SER A 4 -55.17 -35.38 22.89
N ARG A 5 -55.37 -34.37 23.72
CA ARG A 5 -54.86 -32.99 23.45
C ARG A 5 -53.37 -32.88 23.67
N ILE A 6 -52.81 -33.63 24.62
CA ILE A 6 -51.36 -33.66 24.87
C ILE A 6 -50.62 -34.31 23.69
N TRP A 7 -51.20 -35.35 23.10
CA TRP A 7 -50.64 -35.97 21.90
C TRP A 7 -50.72 -35.07 20.64
N GLN A 8 -51.79 -34.29 20.51
CA GLN A 8 -51.91 -33.31 19.42
C GLN A 8 -50.86 -32.17 19.57
N TYR A 9 -50.62 -31.67 20.78
CA TYR A 9 -49.58 -30.66 21.02
C TYR A 9 -48.19 -31.23 20.83
N LEU A 10 -47.91 -32.50 21.22
CA LEU A 10 -46.65 -33.15 20.97
C LEU A 10 -46.39 -33.39 19.47
N CYS A 11 -47.42 -33.73 18.69
CA CYS A 11 -47.31 -33.85 17.23
C CYS A 11 -47.10 -32.51 16.56
N ILE A 12 -47.76 -31.43 17.02
CA ILE A 12 -47.57 -30.07 16.46
C ILE A 12 -46.18 -29.55 16.81
N VAL A 13 -45.68 -29.77 17.99
CA VAL A 13 -44.30 -29.41 18.39
C VAL A 13 -43.27 -30.23 17.62
N ALA A 14 -43.50 -31.53 17.41
CA ALA A 14 -42.63 -32.40 16.61
C ALA A 14 -42.60 -31.95 15.11
N VAL A 15 -43.74 -31.54 14.56
CA VAL A 15 -43.82 -31.00 13.18
C VAL A 15 -43.17 -29.61 13.09
N LEU A 16 -43.30 -28.76 14.11
CA LEU A 16 -42.59 -27.46 14.18
C LEU A 16 -41.08 -27.63 14.35
N VAL A 17 -40.63 -28.62 15.10
CA VAL A 17 -39.19 -28.93 15.24
C VAL A 17 -38.64 -29.57 13.98
N LEU A 18 -39.42 -30.33 13.21
CA LEU A 18 -39.00 -30.85 11.89
C LEU A 18 -38.96 -29.74 10.80
N MET A 19 -39.68 -28.63 10.96
CA MET A 19 -39.60 -27.46 10.07
C MET A 19 -38.45 -26.51 10.42
N ALA A 20 -37.73 -26.71 11.52
CA ALA A 20 -36.57 -25.93 11.96
C ALA A 20 -35.20 -26.58 11.60
N LEU A 21 -35.19 -27.60 10.74
CA LEU A 21 -33.95 -28.03 10.12
C LEU A 21 -33.51 -26.98 9.13
N PRO A 22 -32.25 -26.49 9.21
CA PRO A 22 -31.75 -25.52 8.23
C PRO A 22 -31.95 -26.13 6.85
N ALA A 23 -32.70 -25.45 5.99
CA ALA A 23 -32.95 -25.89 4.63
C ALA A 23 -31.59 -26.02 3.92
N ALA A 24 -31.16 -27.26 3.67
CA ALA A 24 -30.02 -27.51 2.81
C ALA A 24 -30.34 -26.88 1.45
N ALA A 25 -29.61 -25.85 1.07
CA ALA A 25 -29.81 -25.19 -0.20
C ALA A 25 -29.27 -26.11 -1.30
N GLN A 26 -30.18 -26.86 -1.92
CA GLN A 26 -29.87 -27.71 -3.07
C GLN A 26 -30.18 -26.94 -4.35
N ARG A 27 -29.17 -26.69 -5.17
CA ARG A 27 -29.32 -25.99 -6.44
C ARG A 27 -28.63 -26.77 -7.56
N PHE A 28 -29.39 -27.02 -8.65
CA PHE A 28 -28.86 -27.56 -9.89
C PHE A 28 -28.31 -26.44 -10.77
N PHE A 29 -27.18 -26.72 -11.39
CA PHE A 29 -26.51 -25.86 -12.35
C PHE A 29 -26.26 -26.63 -13.64
N ASN A 30 -26.54 -25.97 -14.77
CA ASN A 30 -26.22 -26.46 -16.10
C ASN A 30 -25.35 -25.41 -16.79
N LEU A 31 -24.10 -25.76 -17.04
CA LEU A 31 -23.15 -24.89 -17.72
C LEU A 31 -23.27 -25.05 -19.21
N THR A 32 -23.29 -23.93 -19.91
CA THR A 32 -23.32 -23.93 -21.38
C THR A 32 -21.92 -24.25 -21.93
N SER A 33 -21.89 -24.64 -23.21
CA SER A 33 -20.61 -24.88 -23.91
C SER A 33 -19.67 -23.68 -23.90
N GLN A 34 -20.19 -22.46 -23.79
CA GLN A 34 -19.38 -21.24 -23.69
C GLN A 34 -18.79 -21.05 -22.30
N GLU A 35 -19.49 -21.44 -21.25
CA GLU A 35 -19.02 -21.30 -19.85
C GLU A 35 -17.93 -22.31 -19.48
N VAL A 36 -17.85 -23.44 -20.22
CA VAL A 36 -16.81 -24.45 -20.01
C VAL A 36 -15.69 -24.40 -21.05
N LYS A 37 -15.79 -23.51 -22.03
CA LYS A 37 -14.84 -23.38 -23.13
C LYS A 37 -13.49 -22.87 -22.63
N VAL A 38 -12.41 -23.45 -23.14
CA VAL A 38 -11.06 -22.95 -22.94
C VAL A 38 -10.65 -22.10 -24.13
N ASP A 39 -10.55 -20.78 -23.93
CA ASP A 39 -10.15 -19.85 -24.99
C ASP A 39 -8.86 -19.10 -24.59
N SER A 40 -8.97 -17.85 -24.19
CA SER A 40 -7.87 -17.02 -23.70
C SER A 40 -7.63 -17.12 -22.19
N ILE A 41 -8.62 -17.61 -21.46
CA ILE A 41 -8.61 -17.85 -20.01
C ILE A 41 -9.16 -19.24 -19.70
N LEU A 42 -8.83 -19.74 -18.51
CA LEU A 42 -9.43 -20.98 -18.01
C LEU A 42 -10.85 -20.72 -17.51
N PRO A 43 -11.83 -21.57 -17.81
CA PRO A 43 -13.19 -21.43 -17.34
C PRO A 43 -13.24 -21.58 -15.82
N GLN A 44 -14.03 -20.73 -15.18
CA GLN A 44 -14.24 -20.73 -13.75
C GLN A 44 -15.73 -20.60 -13.43
N PHE A 45 -16.26 -21.53 -12.66
CA PHE A 45 -17.57 -21.40 -12.08
C PHE A 45 -17.47 -20.59 -10.79
N VAL A 46 -18.35 -19.60 -10.63
CA VAL A 46 -18.47 -18.80 -9.41
C VAL A 46 -19.93 -18.67 -9.04
N TYR A 47 -20.24 -18.98 -7.79
CA TYR A 47 -21.59 -18.85 -7.23
C TYR A 47 -21.54 -18.21 -5.86
N SER A 48 -22.43 -17.24 -5.60
CA SER A 48 -22.53 -16.56 -4.31
C SER A 48 -23.91 -16.80 -3.72
N LEU A 49 -23.94 -17.36 -2.50
CA LEU A 49 -25.17 -17.63 -1.75
C LEU A 49 -25.26 -16.63 -0.58
N PRO A 50 -26.34 -15.81 -0.52
CA PRO A 50 -26.61 -14.99 0.65
C PRO A 50 -26.89 -15.85 1.88
N LEU A 51 -26.20 -15.55 2.99
CA LEU A 51 -26.34 -16.25 4.26
C LEU A 51 -27.26 -15.44 5.18
N GLN A 52 -28.03 -16.13 6.01
CA GLN A 52 -28.95 -15.53 6.95
C GLN A 52 -28.56 -15.85 8.40
N GLY A 53 -28.97 -14.97 9.34
CA GLY A 53 -28.75 -15.18 10.77
C GLY A 53 -27.26 -15.11 11.15
N ASP A 54 -26.88 -15.85 12.19
CA ASP A 54 -25.52 -15.87 12.72
C ASP A 54 -24.60 -16.77 11.85
N TYR A 55 -24.47 -16.41 10.58
CA TYR A 55 -23.68 -17.17 9.58
C TYR A 55 -22.22 -17.34 10.00
N GLN A 56 -21.72 -16.46 10.86
CA GLN A 56 -20.37 -16.49 11.39
C GLN A 56 -20.15 -17.63 12.39
N ASP A 57 -21.21 -18.12 13.02
CA ASP A 57 -21.17 -19.23 13.99
C ASP A 57 -21.40 -20.60 13.33
N SER A 58 -21.22 -20.68 12.01
CA SER A 58 -21.42 -21.90 11.24
C SER A 58 -20.23 -22.24 10.34
N ILE A 59 -19.92 -23.52 10.23
CA ILE A 59 -19.02 -24.06 9.21
C ILE A 59 -19.87 -24.53 8.03
N TYR A 60 -19.53 -24.06 6.83
CA TYR A 60 -20.17 -24.46 5.60
C TYR A 60 -19.35 -25.54 4.92
N THR A 61 -20.02 -26.61 4.48
CA THR A 61 -19.42 -27.66 3.67
C THR A 61 -20.16 -27.74 2.36
N VAL A 62 -19.42 -27.59 1.27
CA VAL A 62 -19.97 -27.60 -0.10
C VAL A 62 -19.50 -28.88 -0.79
N THR A 63 -20.43 -29.63 -1.38
CA THR A 63 -20.14 -30.82 -2.17
C THR A 63 -20.87 -30.78 -3.49
N VAL A 64 -20.22 -31.29 -4.54
CA VAL A 64 -20.84 -31.51 -5.87
C VAL A 64 -21.49 -32.87 -5.87
N LYS A 65 -22.79 -32.91 -6.20
CA LYS A 65 -23.57 -34.15 -6.36
C LYS A 65 -24.12 -34.26 -7.80
N TYR A 66 -24.33 -35.48 -8.26
CA TYR A 66 -24.84 -35.79 -9.57
C TYR A 66 -24.09 -35.10 -10.71
N PRO A 67 -22.73 -35.20 -10.75
CA PRO A 67 -21.94 -34.55 -11.76
C PRO A 67 -22.10 -35.24 -13.13
N GLU A 68 -22.38 -34.44 -14.17
CA GLU A 68 -22.34 -34.88 -15.57
C GLU A 68 -21.17 -34.18 -16.27
N TYR A 69 -20.42 -34.97 -17.05
CA TYR A 69 -19.23 -34.51 -17.74
C TYR A 69 -19.37 -34.71 -19.24
N VAL A 70 -18.74 -33.82 -19.98
CA VAL A 70 -18.59 -33.95 -21.46
C VAL A 70 -17.10 -33.93 -21.81
N ASP A 71 -16.74 -34.65 -22.86
CA ASP A 71 -15.35 -34.64 -23.35
C ASP A 71 -15.02 -33.27 -23.95
N MET A 72 -13.85 -32.77 -23.64
CA MET A 72 -13.37 -31.48 -24.15
C MET A 72 -13.00 -31.60 -25.64
N PRO A 73 -13.34 -30.58 -26.46
CA PRO A 73 -12.88 -30.49 -27.84
C PRO A 73 -11.34 -30.45 -27.93
N ALA A 74 -10.80 -31.02 -29.02
CA ALA A 74 -9.33 -31.03 -29.24
C ALA A 74 -8.72 -29.60 -29.25
N THR A 75 -9.46 -28.60 -29.69
CA THR A 75 -9.09 -27.18 -29.66
C THR A 75 -8.90 -26.69 -28.22
N ASP A 76 -9.86 -27.02 -27.36
CA ASP A 76 -9.85 -26.59 -25.95
C ASP A 76 -8.74 -27.28 -25.18
N ILE A 77 -8.46 -28.55 -25.45
CA ILE A 77 -7.30 -29.27 -24.88
C ILE A 77 -5.99 -28.61 -25.31
N SER A 78 -5.86 -28.21 -26.57
CA SER A 78 -4.69 -27.52 -27.09
C SER A 78 -4.52 -26.15 -26.42
N HIS A 79 -5.60 -25.42 -26.19
CA HIS A 79 -5.60 -24.15 -25.47
C HIS A 79 -5.22 -24.34 -23.98
N TYR A 80 -5.79 -25.35 -23.33
CA TYR A 80 -5.44 -25.67 -21.94
C TYR A 80 -3.95 -25.95 -21.76
N ASN A 81 -3.37 -26.82 -22.60
CA ASN A 81 -1.96 -27.16 -22.54
C ASN A 81 -1.05 -25.92 -22.75
N ARG A 82 -1.49 -24.98 -23.56
CA ARG A 82 -0.76 -23.72 -23.80
C ARG A 82 -0.88 -22.75 -22.62
N LEU A 83 -2.05 -22.66 -21.96
CA LEU A 83 -2.30 -21.71 -20.89
C LEU A 83 -1.76 -22.17 -19.54
N SER A 84 -1.90 -23.43 -19.20
CA SER A 84 -1.54 -23.94 -17.88
C SER A 84 -0.49 -25.05 -17.90
N GLY A 85 -0.69 -26.07 -18.76
CA GLY A 85 0.16 -27.26 -18.79
C GLY A 85 0.18 -28.08 -17.49
N ALA A 86 -0.58 -27.67 -16.46
CA ALA A 86 -0.68 -28.37 -15.18
C ALA A 86 -1.56 -29.64 -15.34
N ALA A 87 -1.34 -30.66 -14.51
CA ALA A 87 -2.23 -31.81 -14.48
C ALA A 87 -3.60 -31.40 -13.91
N LEU A 88 -4.68 -31.72 -14.65
CA LEU A 88 -6.03 -31.53 -14.14
C LEU A 88 -6.36 -32.55 -13.05
N PRO A 89 -7.13 -32.16 -12.03
CA PRO A 89 -7.58 -33.10 -10.98
C PRO A 89 -8.62 -34.08 -11.55
N GLU A 90 -8.81 -35.21 -10.90
CA GLU A 90 -9.84 -36.19 -11.26
C GLU A 90 -11.25 -35.71 -10.91
N GLN A 91 -11.38 -34.84 -9.91
CA GLN A 91 -12.61 -34.19 -9.48
C GLN A 91 -12.39 -32.70 -9.31
N VAL A 92 -13.44 -31.88 -9.50
CA VAL A 92 -13.35 -30.44 -9.31
C VAL A 92 -12.93 -30.10 -7.88
N SER A 93 -11.95 -29.20 -7.73
CA SER A 93 -11.47 -28.71 -6.45
C SER A 93 -12.27 -27.47 -6.07
N ILE A 94 -13.16 -27.60 -5.07
CA ILE A 94 -14.03 -26.50 -4.64
C ILE A 94 -13.25 -25.60 -3.71
N CYS A 95 -13.16 -24.31 -4.06
CA CYS A 95 -12.77 -23.23 -3.17
C CYS A 95 -14.02 -22.57 -2.63
N GLN A 96 -14.11 -22.43 -1.29
CA GLN A 96 -15.23 -21.80 -0.64
C GLN A 96 -14.74 -20.77 0.39
N GLN A 97 -15.42 -19.63 0.44
CA GLN A 97 -15.09 -18.54 1.35
C GLN A 97 -16.38 -17.88 1.85
N VAL A 98 -16.47 -17.65 3.16
CA VAL A 98 -17.49 -16.78 3.74
C VAL A 98 -16.93 -15.36 3.74
N THR A 99 -17.67 -14.44 3.16
CA THR A 99 -17.33 -13.01 3.10
C THR A 99 -18.56 -12.18 3.48
N GLU A 100 -18.37 -10.89 3.67
CA GLU A 100 -19.46 -9.96 3.97
C GLU A 100 -19.54 -8.88 2.89
N CYS A 101 -20.75 -8.59 2.42
CA CYS A 101 -21.02 -7.48 1.51
C CYS A 101 -22.29 -6.75 1.98
N ARG A 102 -22.19 -5.44 2.24
CA ARG A 102 -23.30 -4.60 2.71
C ARG A 102 -24.01 -5.17 3.95
N LYS A 103 -23.22 -5.64 4.93
CA LYS A 103 -23.71 -6.28 6.17
C LYS A 103 -24.43 -7.62 5.96
N GLN A 104 -24.39 -8.19 4.78
CA GLN A 104 -24.92 -9.50 4.47
C GLN A 104 -23.82 -10.50 4.27
N GLY A 105 -23.86 -11.60 5.01
CA GLY A 105 -22.94 -12.72 4.80
C GLY A 105 -23.17 -13.36 3.43
N LEU A 106 -22.09 -13.69 2.74
CA LEU A 106 -22.10 -14.39 1.46
C LEU A 106 -21.17 -15.61 1.55
N LEU A 107 -21.67 -16.77 1.14
CA LEU A 107 -20.82 -17.91 0.84
C LEU A 107 -20.46 -17.88 -0.65
N VAL A 108 -19.21 -17.58 -0.95
CA VAL A 108 -18.67 -17.60 -2.31
C VAL A 108 -18.05 -18.96 -2.57
N ILE A 109 -18.50 -19.61 -3.64
CA ILE A 109 -18.07 -20.94 -4.09
C ILE A 109 -17.47 -20.78 -5.47
N SER A 110 -16.25 -21.26 -5.67
CA SER A 110 -15.60 -21.20 -6.98
C SER A 110 -14.79 -22.46 -7.26
N PHE A 111 -14.73 -22.87 -8.52
CA PHE A 111 -13.88 -23.95 -9.02
C PHE A 111 -13.73 -23.89 -10.53
N SER A 112 -12.65 -24.48 -11.07
CA SER A 112 -12.56 -24.76 -12.49
C SER A 112 -13.37 -26.01 -12.81
N PRO A 113 -14.26 -26.00 -13.82
CA PRO A 113 -15.05 -27.16 -14.20
C PRO A 113 -14.25 -28.23 -14.95
N LEU A 114 -12.96 -28.02 -15.23
CA LEU A 114 -12.12 -28.91 -16.01
C LEU A 114 -11.53 -30.03 -15.14
N VAL A 115 -11.57 -31.27 -15.64
CA VAL A 115 -11.05 -32.46 -14.95
C VAL A 115 -10.37 -33.41 -15.94
N PHE A 116 -9.50 -34.30 -15.43
CA PHE A 116 -8.92 -35.39 -16.20
C PHE A 116 -9.38 -36.72 -15.59
N ARG A 117 -10.30 -37.39 -16.22
CA ARG A 117 -10.92 -38.63 -15.72
C ARG A 117 -10.89 -39.69 -16.79
N GLU A 118 -10.76 -40.93 -16.39
CA GLU A 118 -10.83 -42.09 -17.31
C GLU A 118 -9.90 -41.90 -18.54
N HIS A 119 -8.74 -41.33 -18.32
CA HIS A 119 -7.74 -40.96 -19.36
C HIS A 119 -8.27 -39.96 -20.42
N ARG A 120 -9.27 -39.12 -20.07
CA ARG A 120 -9.82 -38.09 -20.95
C ARG A 120 -9.93 -36.75 -20.28
N TYR A 121 -9.72 -35.68 -21.05
CA TYR A 121 -9.99 -34.31 -20.65
C TYR A 121 -11.51 -34.07 -20.75
N GLN A 122 -12.12 -33.71 -19.64
CA GLN A 122 -13.55 -33.51 -19.54
C GLN A 122 -13.89 -32.20 -18.85
N ALA A 123 -15.10 -31.67 -19.13
CA ALA A 123 -15.67 -30.53 -18.45
C ALA A 123 -16.95 -30.92 -17.71
N LEU A 124 -17.08 -30.49 -16.47
CA LEU A 124 -18.32 -30.64 -15.68
C LEU A 124 -19.37 -29.66 -16.25
N VAL A 125 -20.49 -30.18 -16.73
CA VAL A 125 -21.53 -29.37 -17.38
C VAL A 125 -22.83 -29.32 -16.60
N SER A 126 -23.14 -30.34 -15.79
CA SER A 126 -24.35 -30.40 -14.98
C SER A 126 -24.03 -30.97 -13.61
N PHE A 127 -24.53 -30.33 -12.57
CA PHE A 127 -24.25 -30.74 -11.18
C PHE A 127 -25.22 -30.07 -10.22
N MET A 128 -25.31 -30.65 -9.04
CA MET A 128 -26.01 -30.05 -7.90
C MET A 128 -24.98 -29.66 -6.81
N LEU A 129 -25.08 -28.44 -6.31
CA LEU A 129 -24.37 -28.04 -5.09
C LEU A 129 -25.22 -28.43 -3.87
N ASP A 130 -24.64 -29.27 -3.02
CA ASP A 130 -25.18 -29.60 -1.69
C ASP A 130 -24.38 -28.80 -0.66
N ILE A 131 -25.04 -27.82 -0.04
CA ILE A 131 -24.45 -26.90 0.91
C ILE A 131 -25.02 -27.20 2.29
N GLN A 132 -24.16 -27.61 3.20
CA GLN A 132 -24.52 -27.93 4.57
C GLN A 132 -23.87 -26.96 5.55
N ALA A 133 -24.67 -26.38 6.43
CA ALA A 133 -24.21 -25.54 7.54
C ALA A 133 -24.22 -26.36 8.83
N LYS A 134 -23.10 -26.34 9.55
CA LYS A 134 -22.98 -26.95 10.89
C LYS A 134 -22.63 -25.86 11.88
N PRO A 135 -23.38 -25.70 13.00
CA PRO A 135 -23.01 -24.77 14.05
C PRO A 135 -21.61 -25.09 14.61
N LEU A 136 -20.80 -24.08 14.83
CA LEU A 136 -19.52 -24.18 15.52
C LEU A 136 -19.78 -24.51 17.00
N ALA A 137 -19.10 -25.52 17.53
CA ALA A 137 -19.06 -25.72 18.98
C ALA A 137 -18.37 -24.49 19.61
N ARG A 138 -18.91 -23.92 20.67
CA ARG A 138 -18.46 -22.68 21.34
C ARG A 138 -16.95 -22.58 21.65
N SER A 139 -16.19 -23.67 21.54
CA SER A 139 -14.73 -23.70 21.78
C SER A 139 -13.86 -23.53 20.52
N GLN A 140 -14.45 -23.46 19.34
CA GLN A 140 -13.73 -23.38 18.05
C GLN A 140 -14.17 -22.19 17.18
N SER A 141 -14.65 -21.11 17.78
CA SER A 141 -14.92 -19.88 17.04
C SER A 141 -13.64 -19.44 16.31
N GLN A 142 -13.67 -19.50 14.99
CA GLN A 142 -12.64 -18.84 14.18
C GLN A 142 -12.63 -17.35 14.53
N PRO A 143 -11.48 -16.66 14.44
CA PRO A 143 -11.46 -15.22 14.65
C PRO A 143 -12.36 -14.60 13.59
N HIS A 144 -13.51 -14.09 14.02
CA HIS A 144 -14.41 -13.32 13.20
C HIS A 144 -13.66 -12.10 12.65
N LEU A 145 -13.96 -11.72 11.42
CA LEU A 145 -13.75 -10.33 10.99
C LEU A 145 -14.69 -9.48 11.85
N LEU A 146 -14.21 -9.09 13.02
CA LEU A 146 -14.98 -8.33 13.97
C LEU A 146 -15.25 -6.94 13.37
N THR A 147 -16.47 -6.45 13.49
CA THR A 147 -16.74 -5.02 13.35
C THR A 147 -15.86 -4.27 14.37
N ARG A 148 -15.48 -3.03 14.06
CA ARG A 148 -14.61 -2.22 14.94
C ARG A 148 -15.14 -2.22 16.40
N SER A 149 -16.44 -2.09 16.60
CA SER A 149 -17.06 -2.16 17.94
C SER A 149 -16.87 -3.53 18.63
N GLN A 150 -16.86 -4.62 17.88
CA GLN A 150 -16.58 -5.95 18.42
C GLN A 150 -15.08 -6.15 18.68
N GLN A 151 -14.21 -5.54 17.89
CA GLN A 151 -12.77 -5.48 18.14
C GLN A 151 -12.48 -4.64 19.38
N GLU A 152 -13.09 -3.47 19.51
CA GLU A 152 -12.99 -2.57 20.68
C GLU A 152 -13.51 -3.26 21.95
N ALA A 153 -14.66 -3.95 21.91
CA ALA A 153 -15.17 -4.71 23.03
C ALA A 153 -14.26 -5.91 23.42
N ARG A 154 -13.62 -6.55 22.45
CA ARG A 154 -12.63 -7.61 22.72
C ARG A 154 -11.30 -7.08 23.24
N LEU A 155 -10.85 -5.91 22.78
CA LEU A 155 -9.68 -5.23 23.32
C LEU A 155 -9.91 -4.76 24.75
N GLN A 156 -11.10 -4.25 25.07
CA GLN A 156 -11.49 -3.88 26.43
C GLN A 156 -11.64 -5.07 27.37
N THR A 157 -12.09 -6.25 26.88
CA THR A 157 -12.19 -7.49 27.69
C THR A 157 -10.88 -8.25 27.83
N ARG A 158 -9.88 -7.99 26.97
CA ARG A 158 -8.51 -8.48 27.10
C ARG A 158 -7.58 -7.55 27.91
N GLY A 159 -8.15 -6.64 28.67
CA GLY A 159 -7.44 -5.73 29.57
C GLY A 159 -6.62 -6.42 30.64
N GLY A 160 -5.54 -7.04 30.23
CA GLY A 160 -4.61 -7.73 31.12
C GLY A 160 -3.15 -7.73 30.66
N GLU A 161 -2.85 -7.74 29.35
CA GLU A 161 -1.45 -7.92 28.94
C GLU A 161 -0.94 -7.19 27.69
N ASP A 162 -1.74 -6.43 26.94
CA ASP A 162 -1.21 -5.67 25.80
C ASP A 162 -1.96 -4.35 25.54
N SER A 163 -1.89 -3.43 26.50
CA SER A 163 -2.33 -2.02 26.33
C SER A 163 -1.53 -1.26 25.26
N SER A 164 -0.57 -1.90 24.60
CA SER A 164 0.35 -1.30 23.62
C SER A 164 -0.21 -1.22 22.20
N LEU A 165 -1.42 -1.73 21.94
CA LEU A 165 -2.06 -1.73 20.62
C LEU A 165 -3.35 -0.89 20.57
N ALA A 166 -3.63 -0.08 21.57
CA ALA A 166 -4.73 0.87 21.50
C ALA A 166 -4.37 1.98 20.51
N TYR A 167 -5.24 2.24 19.54
CA TYR A 167 -5.15 3.44 18.71
C TYR A 167 -5.38 4.69 19.57
N ALA A 168 -4.81 5.83 19.15
CA ALA A 168 -5.13 7.11 19.76
C ALA A 168 -6.64 7.38 19.66
N ASP A 169 -7.25 7.80 20.76
CA ASP A 169 -8.68 8.15 20.80
C ASP A 169 -8.96 9.46 20.07
N HIS A 170 -7.98 10.36 20.00
CA HIS A 170 -8.04 11.67 19.40
C HIS A 170 -6.72 12.00 18.71
N SER A 171 -6.81 12.72 17.59
CA SER A 171 -5.63 13.29 16.93
C SER A 171 -5.10 14.50 17.69
N VAL A 172 -3.79 14.69 17.69
CA VAL A 172 -3.17 15.95 18.18
C VAL A 172 -3.69 17.18 17.41
N LEU A 173 -4.19 16.98 16.19
CA LEU A 173 -4.75 18.03 15.32
C LEU A 173 -6.17 18.44 15.70
N ALA A 174 -6.78 17.79 16.69
CA ALA A 174 -8.14 18.06 17.16
C ALA A 174 -8.32 19.46 17.78
N SER A 175 -7.25 20.05 18.27
CA SER A 175 -7.32 21.36 18.97
C SER A 175 -6.09 22.23 18.69
N GLY A 176 -6.18 23.51 19.00
CA GLY A 176 -5.08 24.46 18.79
C GLY A 176 -5.10 25.11 17.40
N LYS A 177 -3.98 25.68 17.00
CA LYS A 177 -3.75 26.26 15.68
C LYS A 177 -2.55 25.56 15.07
N TRP A 178 -2.70 25.04 13.87
CA TRP A 178 -1.69 24.24 13.20
C TRP A 178 -1.36 24.76 11.80
N ALA A 179 -0.12 24.56 11.39
CA ALA A 179 0.31 24.79 10.02
C ALA A 179 1.16 23.63 9.52
N LYS A 180 0.99 23.28 8.25
CA LYS A 180 1.76 22.27 7.54
C LYS A 180 3.03 22.89 6.97
N ILE A 181 4.15 22.24 7.19
CA ILE A 181 5.46 22.55 6.59
C ILE A 181 5.97 21.34 5.81
N ARG A 182 6.94 21.55 4.92
CA ARG A 182 7.54 20.50 4.14
C ARG A 182 9.05 20.59 4.07
N VAL A 183 9.69 19.45 3.80
CA VAL A 183 11.12 19.30 3.53
C VAL A 183 11.35 18.51 2.25
N SER A 184 12.36 18.86 1.47
CA SER A 184 12.67 18.20 0.18
C SER A 184 13.53 16.95 0.32
N GLU A 185 14.30 16.84 1.39
CA GLU A 185 15.30 15.78 1.59
C GLU A 185 15.33 15.30 3.03
N THR A 186 15.94 14.15 3.26
CA THR A 186 16.17 13.62 4.61
C THR A 186 17.45 14.24 5.18
N GLY A 187 17.40 14.73 6.41
CA GLY A 187 18.53 15.33 7.09
C GLY A 187 18.14 16.40 8.11
N ILE A 188 19.13 17.14 8.59
CA ILE A 188 18.91 18.26 9.51
C ILE A 188 18.36 19.45 8.74
N HIS A 189 17.25 20.02 9.23
CA HIS A 189 16.60 21.20 8.66
C HIS A 189 16.46 22.30 9.70
N GLN A 190 16.36 23.54 9.22
CA GLN A 190 16.09 24.71 10.05
C GLN A 190 14.61 25.07 10.03
N LEU A 191 14.00 25.28 11.20
CA LEU A 191 12.75 26.00 11.32
C LEU A 191 13.08 27.50 11.45
N THR A 192 12.64 28.29 10.47
CA THR A 192 12.96 29.73 10.44
C THR A 192 11.85 30.59 11.01
N ALA A 193 12.21 31.77 11.53
CA ALA A 193 11.23 32.76 12.01
C ALA A 193 10.26 33.20 10.89
N ASP A 194 10.66 33.16 9.63
CA ASP A 194 9.78 33.47 8.50
C ASP A 194 8.66 32.45 8.34
N VAL A 195 8.98 31.16 8.41
CA VAL A 195 8.01 30.06 8.39
C VAL A 195 7.03 30.19 9.54
N VAL A 196 7.53 30.44 10.74
CA VAL A 196 6.73 30.63 11.96
C VAL A 196 5.77 31.82 11.83
N ARG A 197 6.25 32.95 11.31
CA ARG A 197 5.40 34.14 11.05
C ARG A 197 4.35 33.87 9.99
N ARG A 198 4.70 33.18 8.88
CA ARG A 198 3.72 32.80 7.84
C ARG A 198 2.66 31.85 8.38
N ALA A 199 2.98 30.99 9.31
CA ALA A 199 2.02 30.16 10.03
C ALA A 199 1.11 30.97 10.99
N GLY A 200 1.42 32.27 11.19
CA GLY A 200 0.70 33.16 12.07
C GLY A 200 1.00 32.93 13.54
N PHE A 201 2.21 32.49 13.86
CA PHE A 201 2.78 32.38 15.20
C PHE A 201 3.72 33.54 15.50
N SER A 202 3.85 33.90 16.78
CA SER A 202 4.58 35.08 17.22
C SER A 202 5.94 34.77 17.84
N ASP A 203 6.11 33.57 18.36
CA ASP A 203 7.28 33.19 19.15
C ASP A 203 7.81 31.82 18.76
N ILE A 204 8.94 31.79 18.05
CA ILE A 204 9.57 30.56 17.60
C ILE A 204 10.00 29.66 18.76
N SER A 205 10.34 30.24 19.90
CA SER A 205 10.80 29.49 21.10
C SER A 205 9.69 28.63 21.71
N LYS A 206 8.42 28.91 21.34
CA LYS A 206 7.24 28.17 21.78
C LYS A 206 6.65 27.27 20.69
N VAL A 207 7.30 27.16 19.53
CA VAL A 207 6.79 26.36 18.42
C VAL A 207 7.25 24.92 18.57
N LYS A 208 6.30 24.00 18.61
CA LYS A 208 6.50 22.55 18.55
C LYS A 208 6.36 22.05 17.12
N ILE A 209 7.12 21.00 16.79
CA ILE A 209 7.08 20.33 15.48
C ILE A 209 6.54 18.91 15.69
N TYR A 210 5.61 18.46 14.86
CA TYR A 210 5.01 17.13 14.92
C TYR A 210 5.08 16.44 13.57
N GLY A 211 5.22 15.11 13.56
CA GLY A 211 5.22 14.30 12.37
C GLY A 211 6.33 13.27 12.32
N TYR A 212 6.37 12.50 11.27
CA TYR A 212 7.39 11.48 11.03
C TYR A 212 7.92 11.48 9.59
N GLY A 213 7.51 12.47 8.77
CA GLY A 213 8.08 12.77 7.46
C GLY A 213 7.49 12.00 6.29
N GLY A 214 8.24 11.95 5.19
CA GLY A 214 7.78 11.51 3.88
C GLY A 214 8.18 10.10 3.46
N ASN A 215 8.79 9.30 4.33
CA ASN A 215 9.14 7.92 3.99
C ASN A 215 7.89 7.11 3.62
N LEU A 216 8.03 6.26 2.62
CA LEU A 216 6.95 5.36 2.22
C LEU A 216 6.60 4.42 3.38
N GLN A 217 5.32 4.41 3.76
CA GLN A 217 4.81 3.47 4.75
C GLN A 217 4.69 2.06 4.16
N ASN A 218 4.74 1.04 5.02
CA ASN A 218 4.51 -0.34 4.63
C ASN A 218 3.08 -0.52 4.10
N GLU A 219 2.90 -1.27 3.02
CA GLU A 219 1.57 -1.59 2.49
C GLU A 219 0.77 -2.48 3.45
N ALA A 220 1.45 -3.36 4.18
CA ALA A 220 0.88 -4.13 5.27
C ALA A 220 1.34 -3.49 6.59
N LEU A 221 0.41 -2.87 7.31
CA LEU A 221 0.69 -2.27 8.61
C LEU A 221 0.78 -3.36 9.68
N TYR A 222 1.96 -3.53 10.26
CA TYR A 222 2.19 -4.38 11.40
C TYR A 222 1.98 -3.58 12.70
N ALA A 223 1.87 -4.28 13.83
CA ALA A 223 1.68 -3.66 15.14
C ALA A 223 2.73 -2.58 15.48
N GLN A 224 3.98 -2.76 15.01
CA GLN A 224 5.03 -1.77 15.22
C GLN A 224 4.80 -0.51 14.37
N ASP A 225 4.41 -0.66 13.10
CA ASP A 225 4.11 0.47 12.22
C ASP A 225 2.99 1.33 12.82
N ILE A 226 1.92 0.69 13.30
CA ILE A 226 0.81 1.37 13.96
C ILE A 226 1.28 2.15 15.18
N ARG A 227 2.12 1.56 16.06
CA ARG A 227 2.65 2.27 17.24
C ARG A 227 3.49 3.50 16.88
N GLU A 228 4.18 3.44 15.76
CA GLU A 228 5.06 4.52 15.31
C GLU A 228 4.30 5.64 14.59
N THR A 229 3.23 5.31 13.89
CA THR A 229 2.54 6.20 12.93
C THR A 229 1.05 6.39 13.20
N ASP A 230 0.52 5.90 14.32
CA ASP A 230 -0.91 6.01 14.63
C ASP A 230 -1.35 7.48 14.72
N ASP A 231 -0.61 8.32 15.44
CA ASP A 231 -0.80 9.77 15.45
C ASP A 231 0.56 10.48 15.36
N LEU A 232 0.53 11.77 15.10
CA LEU A 232 1.71 12.61 14.95
C LEU A 232 2.45 12.75 16.30
N LYS A 233 3.76 12.57 16.29
CA LYS A 233 4.62 12.69 17.48
C LYS A 233 5.44 13.96 17.42
N GLU A 234 5.71 14.54 18.59
CA GLU A 234 6.60 15.70 18.69
C GLU A 234 8.03 15.33 18.29
N VAL A 235 8.62 16.16 17.42
CA VAL A 235 10.00 16.04 16.97
C VAL A 235 10.87 16.96 17.81
N PRO A 236 11.85 16.42 18.56
CA PRO A 236 12.74 17.24 19.38
C PRO A 236 13.60 18.17 18.52
N GLN A 237 13.78 19.40 18.98
CA GLN A 237 14.59 20.43 18.31
C GLN A 237 15.94 20.60 19.02
N TYR A 238 16.89 21.12 18.29
CA TYR A 238 18.15 21.64 18.84
C TYR A 238 18.27 23.15 18.54
N VAL A 239 18.62 23.92 19.53
CA VAL A 239 18.69 25.38 19.40
C VAL A 239 20.13 25.85 19.68
N VAL A 240 20.71 26.58 18.73
CA VAL A 240 22.01 27.19 18.82
C VAL A 240 22.00 28.56 18.14
N ASP A 241 22.55 29.58 18.76
CA ASP A 241 22.59 30.95 18.25
C ASP A 241 21.23 31.50 17.80
N GLY A 242 20.17 31.12 18.55
CA GLY A 242 18.78 31.50 18.24
C GLY A 242 18.18 30.84 17.01
N ARG A 243 18.84 29.85 16.42
CA ARG A 243 18.35 29.04 15.30
C ARG A 243 17.84 27.72 15.80
N HIS A 244 16.70 27.31 15.28
CA HIS A 244 16.02 26.05 15.60
C HIS A 244 16.26 25.02 14.51
N TYR A 245 16.81 23.87 14.88
CA TYR A 245 17.10 22.75 13.99
C TYR A 245 16.34 21.51 14.44
N PHE A 246 15.96 20.69 13.48
CA PHE A 246 15.33 19.40 13.73
C PHE A 246 15.73 18.41 12.62
N TYR A 247 15.70 17.13 12.93
CA TYR A 247 15.91 16.10 11.93
C TYR A 247 14.58 15.78 11.23
N ALA A 248 14.61 15.76 9.90
CA ALA A 248 13.45 15.52 9.08
C ALA A 248 13.71 14.42 8.03
N ARG A 249 12.67 13.71 7.65
CA ARG A 249 12.69 12.67 6.61
C ARG A 249 11.95 13.17 5.37
N GLY A 250 12.64 13.15 4.21
CA GLY A 250 12.10 13.46 2.91
C GLY A 250 11.37 12.27 2.29
N ALA A 251 11.14 12.33 0.96
CA ALA A 251 10.44 11.29 0.23
C ALA A 251 11.33 10.10 -0.17
N VAL A 252 12.64 10.21 -0.04
CA VAL A 252 13.61 9.17 -0.39
C VAL A 252 14.29 8.65 0.87
N SER A 253 14.45 7.34 0.96
CA SER A 253 15.17 6.66 2.04
C SER A 253 16.03 5.51 1.54
N TRP A 254 16.99 5.10 2.38
CA TRP A 254 17.88 3.98 2.12
C TRP A 254 17.80 2.99 3.28
N SER A 255 17.70 1.70 2.96
CA SER A 255 17.55 0.66 3.98
C SER A 255 18.80 0.44 4.84
N SER A 256 19.98 0.86 4.36
CA SER A 256 21.26 0.76 5.06
C SER A 256 22.32 1.65 4.43
N PRO A 257 23.45 1.92 5.13
CA PRO A 257 24.61 2.63 4.56
C PRO A 257 25.21 2.00 3.30
N THR A 258 24.97 0.70 3.06
CA THR A 258 25.50 -0.03 1.91
C THR A 258 24.47 -0.36 0.86
N ALA A 259 23.22 0.09 1.02
CA ALA A 259 22.16 -0.12 0.07
C ALA A 259 22.52 0.47 -1.31
N THR A 260 22.15 -0.22 -2.38
CA THR A 260 22.33 0.25 -3.76
C THR A 260 21.01 0.57 -4.45
N VAL A 261 19.90 0.37 -3.75
CA VAL A 261 18.55 0.67 -4.22
C VAL A 261 17.90 1.61 -3.23
N ARG A 262 17.39 2.73 -3.74
CA ARG A 262 16.60 3.68 -2.95
C ARG A 262 15.17 3.20 -2.79
N THR A 263 14.51 3.62 -1.72
CA THR A 263 13.06 3.60 -1.60
C THR A 263 12.56 5.04 -1.76
N ARG A 264 11.75 5.26 -2.78
CA ARG A 264 11.12 6.57 -3.02
C ARG A 264 9.63 6.48 -2.76
N ASN A 265 9.07 7.46 -2.09
CA ASN A 265 7.63 7.62 -1.98
C ASN A 265 7.08 8.05 -3.36
N PRO A 266 6.25 7.23 -4.03
CA PRO A 266 5.75 7.54 -5.37
C PRO A 266 4.61 8.57 -5.37
N TYR A 267 4.13 8.98 -4.19
CA TYR A 267 2.98 9.85 -4.02
C TYR A 267 3.36 11.27 -3.62
N SER A 268 4.62 11.50 -3.24
CA SER A 268 5.10 12.82 -2.82
C SER A 268 6.59 13.02 -3.10
N ASP A 269 6.96 14.25 -3.44
CA ASP A 269 8.36 14.71 -3.54
C ASP A 269 8.87 15.30 -2.23
N TYR A 270 8.04 15.38 -1.19
CA TYR A 270 8.34 16.03 0.07
C TYR A 270 7.99 15.17 1.26
N GLY A 271 8.71 15.35 2.36
CA GLY A 271 8.25 14.98 3.68
C GLY A 271 7.49 16.13 4.33
N TYR A 272 6.42 15.83 5.07
CA TYR A 272 5.61 16.84 5.72
C TYR A 272 5.67 16.71 7.23
N TYR A 273 5.54 17.87 7.87
CA TYR A 273 5.46 18.05 9.31
C TYR A 273 4.44 19.12 9.66
N PHE A 274 4.06 19.19 10.92
CA PHE A 274 3.08 20.16 11.41
C PHE A 274 3.69 20.96 12.53
N ILE A 275 3.41 22.26 12.57
CA ILE A 275 3.86 23.14 13.61
C ILE A 275 2.68 23.79 14.34
N THR A 276 2.85 23.94 15.64
CA THR A 276 1.88 24.64 16.52
C THR A 276 2.64 25.45 17.55
N GLN A 277 2.07 26.56 18.02
CA GLN A 277 2.59 27.31 19.14
C GLN A 277 1.82 26.95 20.40
N SER A 278 2.51 26.57 21.46
CA SER A 278 1.98 26.15 22.75
C SER A 278 2.60 27.00 23.87
N ASP A 279 1.91 27.10 25.00
CA ASP A 279 2.50 27.71 26.21
C ASP A 279 3.52 26.79 26.88
N GLU A 280 3.47 25.49 26.60
CA GLU A 280 4.47 24.53 27.00
C GLU A 280 5.69 24.63 26.09
N ALA A 281 6.89 24.52 26.67
CA ALA A 281 8.12 24.51 25.89
C ALA A 281 8.18 23.29 24.94
N PRO A 282 8.78 23.45 23.74
CA PRO A 282 9.05 22.32 22.87
C PRO A 282 10.10 21.37 23.48
N SER A 283 10.07 20.11 23.04
CA SER A 283 11.11 19.14 23.36
C SER A 283 12.43 19.57 22.73
N LEU A 284 13.50 19.68 23.56
CA LEU A 284 14.82 20.15 23.12
C LEU A 284 15.88 19.11 23.43
N TRP A 285 16.86 18.98 22.55
CA TRP A 285 18.11 18.30 22.83
C TRP A 285 18.99 19.15 23.76
N ALA A 286 19.60 18.48 24.73
CA ALA A 286 20.39 19.19 25.76
C ALA A 286 21.68 19.80 25.20
N ASP A 287 22.29 19.16 24.21
CA ASP A 287 23.56 19.57 23.62
C ASP A 287 23.69 19.11 22.15
N SER A 288 24.66 19.72 21.46
CA SER A 288 24.97 19.47 20.07
C SER A 288 25.38 18.02 19.79
N ALA A 289 26.19 17.43 20.68
CA ALA A 289 26.73 16.10 20.44
C ALA A 289 25.62 15.04 20.49
N SER A 290 24.72 15.15 21.47
CA SER A 290 23.54 14.29 21.59
C SER A 290 22.61 14.44 20.39
N PHE A 291 22.34 15.67 19.94
CA PHE A 291 21.52 15.89 18.75
C PHE A 291 22.17 15.29 17.51
N VAL A 292 23.41 15.65 17.21
CA VAL A 292 24.11 15.17 16.02
C VAL A 292 24.25 13.65 16.04
N SER A 293 24.62 13.03 17.15
CA SER A 293 24.75 11.58 17.24
C SER A 293 23.43 10.82 17.06
N SER A 294 22.28 11.47 17.27
CA SER A 294 20.96 10.87 17.04
C SER A 294 20.54 10.85 15.57
N CYS A 295 21.17 11.66 14.72
CA CYS A 295 20.74 11.86 13.34
C CYS A 295 21.88 11.92 12.31
N HIS A 296 23.12 11.64 12.72
CA HIS A 296 24.29 11.60 11.84
C HIS A 296 25.40 10.69 12.43
N PRO A 297 25.98 9.72 11.63
CA PRO A 297 25.61 9.44 10.24
C PRO A 297 24.36 8.54 10.13
N MET A 298 23.49 8.88 9.22
CA MET A 298 22.34 8.06 8.82
C MET A 298 22.61 7.39 7.45
N PRO A 299 21.82 6.41 7.01
CA PRO A 299 22.02 5.80 5.69
C PRO A 299 22.10 6.82 4.56
N GLU A 300 21.34 7.91 4.61
CA GLU A 300 21.33 8.98 3.62
C GLU A 300 22.68 9.67 3.44
N ASP A 301 23.47 9.77 4.52
CA ASP A 301 24.80 10.42 4.49
C ASP A 301 25.83 9.62 3.68
N TYR A 302 25.55 8.35 3.39
CA TYR A 302 26.38 7.49 2.54
C TYR A 302 25.97 7.51 1.08
N HIS A 303 25.00 8.34 0.67
CA HIS A 303 24.46 8.30 -0.68
C HIS A 303 24.43 9.67 -1.35
N SER A 304 24.68 9.66 -2.65
CA SER A 304 24.35 10.75 -3.57
C SER A 304 23.33 10.25 -4.57
N LEU A 305 22.32 11.07 -4.89
CA LEU A 305 21.24 10.71 -5.80
C LEU A 305 21.00 11.83 -6.81
N TYR A 306 20.84 11.47 -8.07
CA TYR A 306 20.23 12.27 -9.12
C TYR A 306 19.01 11.55 -9.65
N GLU A 307 17.85 12.16 -9.51
CA GLU A 307 16.57 11.64 -9.97
C GLU A 307 15.66 12.80 -10.37
N VAL A 308 14.98 12.67 -11.49
CA VAL A 308 14.00 13.65 -11.98
C VAL A 308 12.81 12.88 -12.53
N ASP A 309 11.65 13.08 -11.94
CA ASP A 309 10.42 12.39 -12.29
C ASP A 309 9.51 13.25 -13.15
N GLY A 310 8.99 12.71 -14.25
CA GLY A 310 8.12 13.45 -15.16
C GLY A 310 7.54 12.60 -16.29
N PHE A 311 8.01 11.39 -16.50
CA PHE A 311 7.53 10.49 -17.54
C PHE A 311 7.02 9.18 -16.93
N SER A 312 5.94 8.66 -17.48
CA SER A 312 5.47 7.28 -17.20
C SER A 312 4.98 6.63 -18.49
N TRP A 313 5.12 5.31 -18.58
CA TRP A 313 4.72 4.55 -19.76
C TRP A 313 3.21 4.52 -19.99
N MET A 314 2.38 4.63 -18.94
CA MET A 314 0.92 4.46 -19.01
C MET A 314 0.16 5.55 -18.26
N GLN A 315 0.67 6.78 -18.20
CA GLN A 315 0.05 7.90 -17.48
C GLN A 315 -0.25 7.57 -15.99
N GLY A 316 0.56 6.72 -15.39
CA GLY A 316 0.42 6.27 -14.02
C GLY A 316 1.50 5.26 -13.68
N GLY A 317 1.46 4.74 -12.47
CA GLY A 317 2.44 3.81 -11.95
C GLY A 317 3.13 4.36 -10.71
N ARG A 318 3.91 3.49 -10.07
CA ARG A 318 4.64 3.83 -8.84
C ARG A 318 6.06 4.31 -9.08
N ASN A 319 6.57 4.17 -10.30
CA ASN A 319 7.88 4.67 -10.70
C ASN A 319 7.73 5.63 -11.86
N LEU A 320 8.34 6.78 -11.75
CA LEU A 320 8.41 7.81 -12.77
C LEU A 320 9.84 7.95 -13.23
N PHE A 321 10.01 8.42 -14.45
CA PHE A 321 11.31 8.50 -15.12
C PHE A 321 11.60 9.91 -15.60
N HIS A 322 12.84 10.17 -15.91
CA HIS A 322 13.25 11.47 -16.47
C HIS A 322 12.43 11.79 -17.74
N PRO A 323 11.87 13.01 -17.85
CA PRO A 323 11.00 13.38 -18.97
C PRO A 323 11.71 13.37 -20.32
N THR A 324 13.03 13.60 -20.35
CA THR A 324 13.80 13.62 -21.58
C THR A 324 14.09 12.21 -22.07
N ALA A 325 13.59 11.88 -23.26
CA ALA A 325 13.88 10.66 -23.96
C ALA A 325 15.26 10.74 -24.65
N VAL A 326 16.14 9.78 -24.37
CA VAL A 326 17.47 9.68 -25.00
C VAL A 326 17.39 8.71 -26.17
N LYS A 327 17.70 9.16 -27.38
CA LYS A 327 17.66 8.35 -28.60
C LYS A 327 19.07 7.85 -28.95
N VAL A 328 19.15 6.89 -29.87
CA VAL A 328 20.43 6.46 -30.45
C VAL A 328 21.11 7.66 -31.13
N GLY A 329 22.37 7.89 -30.78
CA GLY A 329 23.14 9.06 -31.19
C GLY A 329 23.17 10.20 -30.18
N ASP A 330 22.23 10.22 -29.22
CA ASP A 330 22.23 11.20 -28.14
C ASP A 330 22.91 10.65 -26.89
N THR A 331 23.31 11.52 -25.97
CA THR A 331 23.90 11.15 -24.68
C THR A 331 23.32 12.03 -23.58
N GLN A 332 22.72 11.43 -22.57
CA GLN A 332 22.36 12.13 -21.35
C GLN A 332 23.58 12.17 -20.41
N LYS A 333 23.85 13.37 -19.87
CA LYS A 333 24.96 13.59 -18.92
C LYS A 333 24.39 13.97 -17.57
N VAL A 334 24.87 13.29 -16.53
CA VAL A 334 24.53 13.56 -15.12
C VAL A 334 25.82 13.86 -14.39
N VAL A 335 25.87 14.97 -13.65
CA VAL A 335 26.99 15.32 -12.78
C VAL A 335 26.67 14.86 -11.36
N ILE A 336 27.50 14.00 -10.81
CA ILE A 336 27.44 13.56 -9.42
C ILE A 336 28.54 14.29 -8.64
N THR A 337 28.14 14.92 -7.54
CA THR A 337 29.05 15.54 -6.57
C THR A 337 29.36 14.55 -5.44
N ASN A 338 30.57 14.47 -5.04
CA ASN A 338 31.04 13.65 -3.93
C ASN A 338 31.13 14.47 -2.65
N PRO A 339 30.18 14.34 -1.73
CA PRO A 339 30.20 15.10 -0.47
C PRO A 339 31.13 14.50 0.60
N THR A 340 31.58 13.25 0.38
CA THR A 340 32.31 12.48 1.39
C THR A 340 33.82 12.67 1.29
N GLY A 341 34.34 13.08 0.13
CA GLY A 341 35.76 13.07 -0.17
C GLY A 341 36.37 11.66 -0.35
N CYS A 342 35.55 10.61 -0.24
CA CYS A 342 36.01 9.21 -0.43
C CYS A 342 36.10 8.90 -1.93
N SER A 343 37.22 8.35 -2.41
CA SER A 343 37.37 7.93 -3.82
C SER A 343 36.68 6.60 -4.14
N ARG A 344 36.17 5.88 -3.16
CA ARG A 344 35.58 4.55 -3.32
C ARG A 344 34.08 4.55 -3.07
N GLY A 345 33.38 3.78 -3.91
CA GLY A 345 31.93 3.66 -3.82
C GLY A 345 31.35 2.75 -4.91
N LYS A 346 30.03 2.66 -4.93
CA LYS A 346 29.28 1.91 -5.94
C LYS A 346 28.39 2.88 -6.71
N LEU A 347 28.68 3.04 -8.00
CA LEU A 347 27.79 3.79 -8.91
C LEU A 347 26.64 2.87 -9.33
N VAL A 348 25.42 3.37 -9.22
CA VAL A 348 24.21 2.72 -9.73
C VAL A 348 23.60 3.59 -10.82
N VAL A 349 23.26 2.99 -11.95
CA VAL A 349 22.53 3.65 -13.04
C VAL A 349 21.31 2.80 -13.35
N ALA A 350 20.11 3.40 -13.26
CA ALA A 350 18.85 2.76 -13.57
C ALA A 350 18.17 3.46 -14.74
N VAL A 351 17.69 2.70 -15.71
CA VAL A 351 17.05 3.20 -16.94
C VAL A 351 15.85 2.35 -17.33
N THR A 352 14.97 2.92 -18.16
CA THR A 352 13.84 2.20 -18.76
C THR A 352 13.79 2.39 -20.27
N ALA A 353 13.27 1.38 -20.98
CA ALA A 353 12.99 1.45 -22.41
C ALA A 353 11.76 0.64 -22.80
N GLY A 354 11.03 1.08 -23.83
CA GLY A 354 9.87 0.40 -24.41
C GLY A 354 10.20 -0.56 -25.56
N THR A 355 11.47 -0.78 -25.85
CA THR A 355 11.97 -1.70 -26.89
C THR A 355 13.20 -2.44 -26.40
N ASN A 356 13.59 -3.51 -27.09
CA ASN A 356 14.89 -4.14 -26.86
C ASN A 356 16.02 -3.14 -27.14
N THR A 357 16.83 -2.85 -26.13
CA THR A 357 17.75 -1.72 -26.17
C THR A 357 19.09 -2.08 -25.55
N GLN A 358 20.17 -1.56 -26.13
CA GLN A 358 21.53 -1.60 -25.57
C GLN A 358 21.93 -0.18 -25.13
N VAL A 359 22.37 -0.03 -23.89
CA VAL A 359 22.74 1.25 -23.29
C VAL A 359 24.16 1.19 -22.77
N GLN A 360 25.03 2.03 -23.29
CA GLN A 360 26.41 2.18 -22.82
C GLN A 360 26.45 3.19 -21.66
N ILE A 361 27.17 2.83 -20.60
CA ILE A 361 27.42 3.69 -19.44
C ILE A 361 28.89 4.07 -19.41
N ARG A 362 29.18 5.37 -19.25
CA ARG A 362 30.53 5.90 -19.10
C ARG A 362 30.62 6.80 -17.87
N LYS A 363 31.81 6.88 -17.28
CA LYS A 363 32.21 7.88 -16.28
C LYS A 363 33.36 8.69 -16.82
N ASN A 364 33.19 10.02 -16.96
CA ASN A 364 34.21 10.94 -17.51
C ASN A 364 34.76 10.43 -18.85
N GLN A 365 33.90 9.98 -19.76
CA GLN A 365 34.18 9.42 -21.09
C GLN A 365 34.80 7.98 -21.05
N GLN A 366 35.15 7.45 -19.87
CA GLN A 366 35.62 6.09 -19.73
C GLN A 366 34.44 5.13 -19.69
N GLU A 367 34.44 4.11 -20.53
CA GLU A 367 33.40 3.07 -20.54
C GLU A 367 33.44 2.21 -19.26
N LEU A 368 32.28 2.05 -18.64
CA LEU A 368 32.07 1.16 -17.50
C LEU A 368 31.42 -0.16 -17.90
N GLY A 369 30.58 -0.12 -18.94
CA GLY A 369 29.90 -1.31 -19.46
C GLY A 369 28.64 -0.97 -20.26
N THR A 370 28.00 -2.04 -20.76
CA THR A 370 26.76 -1.94 -21.55
C THR A 370 25.67 -2.73 -20.87
N MET A 371 24.51 -2.10 -20.69
CA MET A 371 23.27 -2.72 -20.19
C MET A 371 22.39 -3.18 -21.35
N SER A 372 21.78 -4.35 -21.23
CA SER A 372 20.80 -4.87 -22.18
C SER A 372 19.41 -4.89 -21.55
N LEU A 373 18.48 -4.15 -22.14
CA LEU A 373 17.06 -4.18 -21.79
C LEU A 373 16.34 -5.09 -22.80
N GLN A 374 15.64 -6.10 -22.30
CA GLN A 374 14.89 -7.07 -23.10
C GLN A 374 13.42 -6.97 -22.73
N LEU A 375 12.58 -6.55 -23.66
CA LEU A 375 11.14 -6.57 -23.47
C LEU A 375 10.63 -8.00 -23.55
N PRO A 376 9.82 -8.47 -22.58
CA PRO A 376 9.17 -9.76 -22.70
C PRO A 376 8.19 -9.76 -23.87
N VAL A 377 7.95 -10.91 -24.47
CA VAL A 377 6.94 -11.05 -25.50
C VAL A 377 5.56 -10.83 -24.89
N ASN A 378 4.84 -9.84 -25.40
CA ASN A 378 3.47 -9.55 -24.94
C ASN A 378 2.51 -10.66 -25.37
N THR A 379 1.65 -11.07 -24.44
CA THR A 379 0.57 -12.04 -24.67
C THR A 379 -0.77 -11.36 -24.42
N SER A 380 -1.88 -12.04 -24.72
CA SER A 380 -3.23 -11.54 -24.43
C SER A 380 -3.51 -11.30 -22.95
N SER A 381 -2.78 -12.01 -22.06
CA SER A 381 -2.91 -11.89 -20.59
C SER A 381 -1.85 -11.01 -19.95
N THR A 382 -0.79 -10.66 -20.68
CA THR A 382 0.32 -9.86 -20.14
C THR A 382 0.78 -8.86 -21.21
N TYR A 383 0.67 -7.57 -20.89
CA TYR A 383 1.12 -6.51 -21.76
C TYR A 383 2.15 -5.64 -21.03
N THR A 384 3.40 -5.69 -21.48
CA THR A 384 4.51 -4.91 -20.95
C THR A 384 4.85 -3.80 -21.93
N VAL A 385 4.77 -2.54 -21.50
CA VAL A 385 5.02 -1.33 -22.31
C VAL A 385 6.46 -0.90 -22.24
N GLY A 386 7.08 -1.12 -21.07
CA GLY A 386 8.47 -0.78 -20.81
C GLY A 386 9.08 -1.74 -19.80
N VAL A 387 10.40 -1.83 -19.81
CA VAL A 387 11.19 -2.62 -18.87
C VAL A 387 12.25 -1.74 -18.24
N GLU A 388 12.48 -1.94 -16.94
CA GLU A 388 13.51 -1.27 -16.17
C GLU A 388 14.75 -2.17 -16.02
N ARG A 389 15.92 -1.52 -16.00
CA ARG A 389 17.20 -2.17 -15.70
C ARG A 389 18.08 -1.23 -14.92
N SER A 390 18.75 -1.78 -13.93
CA SER A 390 19.83 -1.10 -13.22
C SER A 390 21.13 -1.88 -13.33
N ALA A 391 22.25 -1.16 -13.29
CA ALA A 391 23.59 -1.75 -13.20
C ALA A 391 24.37 -1.05 -12.11
N THR A 392 25.19 -1.85 -11.38
CA THR A 392 26.04 -1.37 -10.29
C THR A 392 27.50 -1.56 -10.65
N TYR A 393 28.28 -0.50 -10.53
CA TYR A 393 29.71 -0.46 -10.85
C TYR A 393 30.50 -0.11 -9.58
N PRO A 394 31.23 -1.06 -8.97
CA PRO A 394 32.18 -0.74 -7.90
C PRO A 394 33.36 0.04 -8.47
N LEU A 395 33.63 1.22 -7.96
CA LEU A 395 34.67 2.14 -8.44
C LEU A 395 35.56 2.61 -7.30
N GLN A 396 36.83 2.92 -7.62
CA GLN A 396 37.84 3.36 -6.65
C GLN A 396 38.48 4.71 -7.01
N ASP A 397 37.96 5.39 -8.04
CA ASP A 397 38.52 6.57 -8.64
C ASP A 397 37.53 7.73 -8.75
N PHE A 398 36.61 7.82 -7.79
CA PHE A 398 35.70 8.97 -7.73
C PHE A 398 36.46 10.25 -7.38
N ARG A 399 36.05 11.32 -8.07
CA ARG A 399 36.54 12.70 -7.89
C ARG A 399 35.53 13.51 -7.10
N GLU A 400 35.83 14.78 -6.87
CA GLU A 400 34.88 15.75 -6.30
C GLU A 400 33.62 15.87 -7.15
N LYS A 401 33.78 15.82 -8.49
CA LYS A 401 32.68 15.79 -9.46
C LYS A 401 33.00 14.79 -10.57
N ASP A 402 32.06 13.93 -10.85
CA ASP A 402 32.12 12.99 -11.95
C ASP A 402 30.92 13.16 -12.88
N THR A 403 31.16 13.04 -14.18
CA THR A 403 30.11 13.05 -15.20
C THR A 403 29.80 11.63 -15.60
N ILE A 404 28.54 11.23 -15.41
CA ILE A 404 28.01 9.93 -15.84
C ILE A 404 27.27 10.15 -17.16
N GLU A 405 27.62 9.36 -18.15
CA GLU A 405 27.07 9.46 -19.51
C GLU A 405 26.26 8.18 -19.81
N ILE A 406 25.02 8.37 -20.26
CA ILE A 406 24.07 7.32 -20.61
C ILE A 406 23.79 7.46 -22.11
N GLN A 407 24.20 6.46 -22.91
CA GLN A 407 24.11 6.49 -24.36
C GLN A 407 23.45 5.22 -24.91
N PRO A 408 22.26 5.30 -25.52
CA PRO A 408 21.70 4.18 -26.27
C PRO A 408 22.53 3.87 -27.52
N LEU A 409 22.93 2.59 -27.66
CA LEU A 409 23.65 2.09 -28.84
C LEU A 409 22.69 1.53 -29.89
N SER A 410 21.58 0.95 -29.44
CA SER A 410 20.53 0.41 -30.32
C SER A 410 19.18 0.43 -29.59
N GLY A 411 18.07 0.38 -30.36
CA GLY A 411 16.70 0.41 -29.78
C GLY A 411 16.30 1.81 -29.29
N GLY A 412 15.75 1.90 -28.11
CA GLY A 412 15.30 3.15 -27.48
C GLY A 412 13.96 3.70 -28.01
N PRO A 413 13.55 4.90 -27.59
CA PRO A 413 14.28 5.78 -26.67
C PRO A 413 14.40 5.21 -25.25
N VAL A 414 15.39 5.72 -24.52
CA VAL A 414 15.66 5.40 -23.12
C VAL A 414 15.25 6.56 -22.25
N HIS A 415 14.63 6.30 -21.11
CA HIS A 415 14.46 7.29 -20.06
C HIS A 415 15.31 6.90 -18.85
N LEU A 416 16.00 7.86 -18.26
CA LEU A 416 16.73 7.66 -17.03
C LEU A 416 15.73 7.54 -15.88
N ASP A 417 15.95 6.57 -15.00
CA ASP A 417 15.28 6.50 -13.71
C ASP A 417 16.12 7.32 -12.70
N TYR A 418 17.24 6.79 -12.26
CA TYR A 418 18.14 7.55 -11.41
C TYR A 418 19.61 7.17 -11.64
N VAL A 419 20.49 8.07 -11.16
CA VAL A 419 21.91 7.80 -10.93
C VAL A 419 22.18 7.99 -9.45
N ALA A 420 22.75 6.99 -8.80
CA ALA A 420 23.12 7.06 -7.40
C ALA A 420 24.55 6.59 -7.17
N VAL A 421 25.16 7.08 -6.09
CA VAL A 421 26.42 6.55 -5.60
C VAL A 421 26.28 6.20 -4.12
N THR A 422 26.65 4.96 -3.77
CA THR A 422 26.80 4.52 -2.39
C THR A 422 28.27 4.62 -2.02
N TRP A 423 28.61 5.52 -1.12
CA TRP A 423 29.96 5.79 -0.68
C TRP A 423 30.40 4.81 0.42
N GLU A 424 31.70 4.53 0.53
CA GLU A 424 32.22 3.70 1.63
C GLU A 424 32.30 4.47 2.98
N GLN A 425 32.24 5.80 2.93
CA GLN A 425 32.25 6.66 4.12
C GLN A 425 31.11 7.68 4.03
N PRO A 426 30.55 8.12 5.15
CA PRO A 426 29.49 9.12 5.14
C PRO A 426 30.03 10.51 4.79
N ALA A 427 29.17 11.35 4.29
CA ALA A 427 29.44 12.78 4.23
C ALA A 427 29.67 13.32 5.64
N PRO A 428 30.68 14.16 5.89
CA PRO A 428 30.90 14.72 7.21
C PRO A 428 29.77 15.70 7.57
N PHE A 429 29.40 15.78 8.83
CA PHE A 429 28.51 16.84 9.31
C PHE A 429 29.23 18.19 9.18
N ALA A 430 28.67 19.08 8.35
CA ALA A 430 29.30 20.37 8.02
C ALA A 430 29.12 21.45 9.13
N GLY A 431 28.51 21.11 10.27
CA GLY A 431 28.18 22.02 11.33
C GLY A 431 26.85 22.77 11.13
N PHE A 432 26.48 23.55 12.15
CA PHE A 432 25.26 24.37 12.09
C PHE A 432 25.56 25.70 11.38
N GLY A 433 24.72 26.08 10.43
CA GLY A 433 24.92 27.30 9.65
C GLY A 433 23.87 27.49 8.54
N SER A 434 24.12 28.46 7.66
CA SER A 434 23.23 28.82 6.58
C SER A 434 23.17 27.79 5.45
N GLN A 435 24.08 26.83 5.42
CA GLN A 435 24.08 25.71 4.48
C GLN A 435 22.98 24.65 4.80
N ILE A 436 22.47 24.64 6.04
CA ILE A 436 21.39 23.73 6.41
C ILE A 436 20.08 24.20 5.76
N PRO A 437 19.38 23.32 5.01
CA PRO A 437 18.14 23.70 4.35
C PRO A 437 17.06 24.09 5.35
N ALA A 438 16.22 25.05 4.99
CA ALA A 438 15.08 25.44 5.79
C ALA A 438 13.85 24.63 5.38
N ALA A 439 13.02 24.28 6.36
CA ALA A 439 11.67 23.82 6.07
C ALA A 439 10.84 24.93 5.40
N GLU A 440 9.89 24.55 4.56
CA GLU A 440 9.02 25.47 3.83
C GLU A 440 7.60 25.46 4.39
N TYR A 441 6.99 26.64 4.52
CA TYR A 441 5.56 26.76 4.86
C TYR A 441 4.68 26.31 3.68
N VAL A 442 3.67 25.49 3.98
CA VAL A 442 2.68 25.05 2.98
C VAL A 442 1.37 25.79 3.18
N TYR A 443 0.62 25.52 4.23
CA TYR A 443 -0.65 26.20 4.59
C TYR A 443 -1.04 25.96 6.06
N GLY A 444 -1.95 26.78 6.57
CA GLY A 444 -2.60 26.52 7.86
C GLY A 444 -3.71 25.48 7.69
N ILE A 445 -3.73 24.44 8.53
CA ILE A 445 -4.73 23.38 8.44
C ILE A 445 -6.00 23.70 9.24
N THR A 446 -7.11 23.12 8.81
CA THR A 446 -8.35 23.08 9.60
C THR A 446 -8.22 22.04 10.70
N LEU A 447 -8.82 22.31 11.87
CA LEU A 447 -8.87 21.32 12.95
C LEU A 447 -9.60 20.08 12.49
N GLN A 448 -9.09 18.92 12.84
CA GLN A 448 -9.59 17.62 12.42
C GLN A 448 -9.32 16.56 13.50
N ASP A 449 -10.15 15.53 13.56
CA ASP A 449 -10.07 14.47 14.57
C ASP A 449 -10.73 13.19 14.06
N HIS A 450 -10.15 12.58 13.03
CA HIS A 450 -10.68 11.34 12.45
C HIS A 450 -10.40 10.12 13.31
N HIS A 451 -9.49 10.23 14.29
CA HIS A 451 -9.32 9.21 15.33
C HIS A 451 -10.57 9.07 16.19
N ALA A 452 -11.30 10.18 16.44
CA ALA A 452 -12.55 10.17 17.20
C ALA A 452 -13.78 9.83 16.36
N ASP A 453 -13.67 9.64 15.06
CA ASP A 453 -14.79 9.29 14.20
C ASP A 453 -15.41 7.96 14.64
N GLY A 454 -16.75 7.93 14.73
CA GLY A 454 -17.49 6.73 15.04
C GLY A 454 -17.27 5.63 13.98
N ALA A 455 -17.47 4.37 14.39
CA ALA A 455 -17.36 3.25 13.48
C ALA A 455 -18.22 3.43 12.23
N ALA A 456 -17.63 3.36 11.06
CA ALA A 456 -18.28 3.48 9.76
C ALA A 456 -18.25 2.14 9.01
N ASP A 457 -19.33 1.90 8.25
CA ASP A 457 -19.41 0.73 7.34
C ASP A 457 -18.89 1.08 5.94
N MET A 458 -18.85 2.38 5.62
CA MET A 458 -18.35 2.93 4.35
C MET A 458 -17.68 4.29 4.60
N VAL A 459 -16.51 4.49 3.99
CA VAL A 459 -15.82 5.79 3.94
C VAL A 459 -15.78 6.28 2.51
N ILE A 460 -16.24 7.51 2.27
CA ILE A 460 -16.14 8.19 0.97
C ILE A 460 -15.02 9.22 1.07
N ILE A 461 -13.90 8.94 0.41
CA ILE A 461 -12.78 9.88 0.33
C ILE A 461 -13.04 10.84 -0.83
N ILE A 462 -13.00 12.13 -0.56
CA ILE A 462 -13.19 13.18 -1.56
C ILE A 462 -11.90 13.99 -1.75
N PRO A 463 -11.71 14.61 -2.95
CA PRO A 463 -10.57 15.49 -3.16
C PRO A 463 -10.51 16.62 -2.14
N THR A 464 -9.29 17.03 -1.75
CA THR A 464 -9.01 18.17 -0.84
C THR A 464 -9.76 19.45 -1.23
N SER A 465 -9.95 19.69 -2.53
CA SER A 465 -10.72 20.84 -3.04
C SER A 465 -12.23 20.78 -2.73
N GLN A 466 -12.70 19.66 -2.17
CA GLN A 466 -14.11 19.39 -1.83
C GLN A 466 -15.09 19.53 -3.01
N LYS A 467 -14.62 19.55 -4.25
CA LYS A 467 -15.48 19.70 -5.46
C LYS A 467 -16.59 18.65 -5.56
N LEU A 468 -16.38 17.44 -5.01
CA LEU A 468 -17.34 16.34 -5.06
C LEU A 468 -18.21 16.21 -3.80
N LEU A 469 -18.11 17.13 -2.82
CA LEU A 469 -18.82 17.04 -1.55
C LEU A 469 -20.34 16.90 -1.71
N LYS A 470 -20.92 17.65 -2.66
CA LYS A 470 -22.37 17.57 -2.92
C LYS A 470 -22.79 16.17 -3.40
N GLN A 471 -22.01 15.56 -4.27
CA GLN A 471 -22.29 14.22 -4.79
C GLN A 471 -22.00 13.14 -3.73
N ALA A 472 -20.95 13.30 -2.95
CA ALA A 472 -20.64 12.42 -1.84
C ALA A 472 -21.76 12.43 -0.78
N LYS A 473 -22.32 13.61 -0.46
CA LYS A 473 -23.49 13.72 0.44
C LYS A 473 -24.73 12.99 -0.09
N ARG A 474 -25.00 13.06 -1.39
CA ARG A 474 -26.10 12.30 -2.02
C ARG A 474 -25.87 10.80 -1.95
N LEU A 475 -24.62 10.36 -2.18
CA LEU A 475 -24.26 8.95 -2.10
C LEU A 475 -24.35 8.44 -0.65
N LYS A 476 -23.87 9.22 0.31
CA LYS A 476 -24.02 8.96 1.73
C LYS A 476 -25.49 8.79 2.12
N GLU A 477 -26.33 9.76 1.81
CA GLU A 477 -27.77 9.74 2.10
C GLU A 477 -28.45 8.50 1.49
N PHE A 478 -28.10 8.14 0.27
CA PHE A 478 -28.61 6.94 -0.40
C PHE A 478 -28.25 5.68 0.39
N HIS A 479 -26.98 5.48 0.71
CA HIS A 479 -26.54 4.27 1.41
C HIS A 479 -27.02 4.22 2.86
N GLU A 480 -27.12 5.35 3.55
CA GLU A 480 -27.68 5.41 4.90
C GLU A 480 -29.16 5.07 4.91
N THR A 481 -29.93 5.60 3.94
CA THR A 481 -31.41 5.41 3.88
C THR A 481 -31.77 4.04 3.31
N HIS A 482 -31.13 3.62 2.24
CA HIS A 482 -31.49 2.42 1.48
C HIS A 482 -30.81 1.15 2.00
N ASP A 483 -29.53 1.24 2.32
CA ASP A 483 -28.70 0.09 2.72
C ASP A 483 -28.49 0.01 4.24
N GLY A 484 -28.87 1.04 5.00
CA GLY A 484 -28.68 1.13 6.45
C GLY A 484 -27.21 1.22 6.87
N LEU A 485 -26.31 1.67 5.98
CA LEU A 485 -24.88 1.82 6.28
C LEU A 485 -24.61 3.08 7.07
N ARG A 486 -23.58 3.07 7.91
CA ARG A 486 -22.99 4.27 8.51
C ARG A 486 -21.91 4.77 7.57
N VAL A 487 -22.05 5.99 7.05
CA VAL A 487 -21.15 6.51 6.02
C VAL A 487 -20.44 7.78 6.49
N ASN A 488 -19.08 7.76 6.47
CA ASN A 488 -18.27 8.96 6.69
C ASN A 488 -17.77 9.52 5.35
N ILE A 489 -17.70 10.86 5.26
CA ILE A 489 -17.08 11.56 4.12
C ILE A 489 -15.85 12.28 4.65
N VAL A 490 -14.69 11.99 4.08
CA VAL A 490 -13.41 12.51 4.54
C VAL A 490 -12.64 13.15 3.37
N PRO A 491 -12.17 14.41 3.49
CA PRO A 491 -11.22 14.99 2.55
C PRO A 491 -9.87 14.26 2.59
N ALA A 492 -9.27 14.06 1.42
CA ALA A 492 -8.04 13.27 1.30
C ALA A 492 -6.87 13.85 2.10
N ASP A 493 -6.74 15.17 2.16
CA ASP A 493 -5.68 15.84 2.93
C ASP A 493 -5.83 15.67 4.44
N GLU A 494 -7.07 15.62 4.96
CA GLU A 494 -7.32 15.37 6.38
C GLU A 494 -6.87 13.95 6.76
N LEU A 495 -7.18 12.94 5.91
CA LEU A 495 -6.66 11.59 6.09
C LEU A 495 -5.13 11.55 6.09
N ASN A 496 -4.52 12.17 5.07
CA ASN A 496 -3.07 12.20 4.98
C ASN A 496 -2.43 12.92 6.16
N ASN A 497 -3.04 14.00 6.66
CA ASN A 497 -2.50 14.75 7.79
C ASN A 497 -2.42 13.89 9.06
N GLU A 498 -3.46 13.11 9.37
CA GLU A 498 -3.50 12.30 10.58
C GLU A 498 -2.71 10.98 10.44
N PHE A 499 -2.88 10.26 9.32
CA PHE A 499 -2.45 8.87 9.20
C PHE A 499 -1.17 8.65 8.37
N SER A 500 -0.65 9.70 7.72
CA SER A 500 0.61 9.61 6.97
C SER A 500 1.50 10.85 7.07
N SER A 501 1.43 11.56 8.21
CA SER A 501 2.22 12.79 8.44
C SER A 501 2.07 13.81 7.31
N GLY A 502 0.86 13.94 6.76
CA GLY A 502 0.56 14.86 5.66
C GLY A 502 1.05 14.42 4.29
N THR A 503 1.63 13.24 4.16
CA THR A 503 2.12 12.70 2.89
C THR A 503 1.03 11.89 2.21
N PRO A 504 0.70 12.14 0.94
CA PRO A 504 -0.30 11.38 0.19
C PRO A 504 0.01 9.91 0.09
#